data_6e58c2f3b1476d48f0060dff6ae0cb22
#
_entry.id   6e58c2f3b1476d48f0060dff6ae0cb22
#
_cell.length_a   1.000
_cell.length_b   1.000
_cell.length_c   1.000
_cell.angle_alpha   90.00
_cell.angle_beta   90.00
_cell.angle_gamma   90.00
#
_symmetry.space_group_name_H-M   'P 1'
#
loop_
_entity.id
_entity.type
_entity.pdbx_description
1 polymer ?
#
loop_
_entity_poly.entity_id
_entity_poly.type
_entity_poly.pdbx_seq_one_letter_code
_entity_poly.pdbx_strand_id
1 'polypeptide(L)'
;ENASLASLERIIYKGYTHTAKEKQSVKESFEKMHVKTPTLDTAISTLSGGNQQKVLLARWLLCEPDIMILDEPTRGIDVGAKFEIYKMMVELAKKGIAIIMISSELPEVMGMSDRIMVVSKGRITGTYTKDEIDAGSVTQNNLLSSALQEV
;
A
#
# COMPACT_ATOMS: atom_id res chain seq x y z
N GLU A 1 -14.25 9.66 10.83
CA GLU A 1 -14.25 10.61 9.67
C GLU A 1 -13.03 10.42 8.75
N ASN A 2 -11.78 10.39 9.24
CA ASN A 2 -10.60 10.28 8.36
C ASN A 2 -10.60 8.99 7.52
N ALA A 3 -10.99 7.87 8.09
CA ALA A 3 -10.98 6.58 7.43
C ALA A 3 -12.05 6.44 6.33
N SER A 4 -13.15 7.18 6.40
CA SER A 4 -14.28 7.11 5.46
C SER A 4 -14.25 8.15 4.35
N LEU A 5 -13.37 9.16 4.45
CA LEU A 5 -13.33 10.30 3.54
C LEU A 5 -13.26 9.92 2.05
N ALA A 6 -12.48 8.92 1.70
CA ALA A 6 -12.31 8.51 0.30
C ALA A 6 -13.53 7.76 -0.27
N SER A 7 -14.39 7.21 0.60
CA SER A 7 -15.55 6.37 0.23
C SER A 7 -16.90 7.02 0.53
N LEU A 8 -16.94 8.35 0.73
CA LEU A 8 -18.15 9.07 1.12
C LEU A 8 -19.32 8.83 0.13
N GLU A 9 -19.06 8.77 -1.17
CA GLU A 9 -20.09 8.52 -2.19
C GLU A 9 -20.83 7.19 -1.98
N ARG A 10 -20.16 6.19 -1.42
CA ARG A 10 -20.76 4.87 -1.11
C ARG A 10 -21.54 4.86 0.22
N ILE A 11 -21.26 5.83 1.08
CA ILE A 11 -21.83 5.94 2.42
C ILE A 11 -23.00 6.92 2.46
N ILE A 12 -23.00 7.89 1.53
CA ILE A 12 -24.07 8.88 1.40
C ILE A 12 -25.26 8.27 0.71
N TYR A 13 -26.44 8.36 1.35
CA TYR A 13 -27.73 8.01 0.77
C TYR A 13 -28.67 9.22 0.85
N LYS A 14 -29.21 9.68 -0.31
CA LYS A 14 -30.09 10.85 -0.41
C LYS A 14 -29.54 12.14 0.25
N GLY A 15 -28.22 12.35 0.16
CA GLY A 15 -27.55 13.52 0.72
C GLY A 15 -27.24 13.48 2.22
N TYR A 16 -27.51 12.36 2.90
CA TYR A 16 -27.20 12.16 4.32
C TYR A 16 -26.22 11.01 4.52
N THR A 17 -25.26 11.20 5.43
CA THR A 17 -24.37 10.13 5.85
C THR A 17 -25.05 9.24 6.87
N HIS A 18 -25.12 7.93 6.61
CA HIS A 18 -25.57 6.94 7.60
C HIS A 18 -24.43 6.60 8.55
N THR A 19 -24.32 7.32 9.67
CA THR A 19 -23.24 7.17 10.65
C THR A 19 -23.07 5.72 11.14
N ALA A 20 -24.15 4.96 11.29
CA ALA A 20 -24.07 3.56 11.69
C ALA A 20 -23.43 2.68 10.60
N LYS A 21 -23.83 2.88 9.33
CA LYS A 21 -23.25 2.16 8.18
C LYS A 21 -21.79 2.54 7.97
N GLU A 22 -21.47 3.83 8.10
CA GLU A 22 -20.09 4.33 8.05
C GLU A 22 -19.19 3.65 9.09
N LYS A 23 -19.61 3.68 10.36
CA LYS A 23 -18.86 3.04 11.45
C LYS A 23 -18.68 1.54 11.23
N GLN A 24 -19.71 0.85 10.72
CA GLN A 24 -19.64 -0.56 10.42
C GLN A 24 -18.61 -0.86 9.31
N SER A 25 -18.66 -0.13 8.19
CA SER A 25 -17.72 -0.30 7.06
C SER A 25 -16.29 -0.01 7.48
N VAL A 26 -16.06 1.05 8.25
CA VAL A 26 -14.73 1.39 8.78
C VAL A 26 -14.23 0.28 9.73
N LYS A 27 -15.09 -0.24 10.60
CA LYS A 27 -14.74 -1.33 11.52
C LYS A 27 -14.29 -2.57 10.75
N GLU A 28 -15.06 -2.99 9.75
CA GLU A 28 -14.71 -4.14 8.90
C GLU A 28 -13.39 -3.93 8.16
N SER A 29 -13.14 -2.72 7.65
CA SER A 29 -11.90 -2.39 6.98
C SER A 29 -10.71 -2.41 7.94
N PHE A 30 -10.87 -1.90 9.17
CA PHE A 30 -9.84 -1.93 10.21
C PHE A 30 -9.53 -3.36 10.66
N GLU A 31 -10.53 -4.21 10.77
CA GLU A 31 -10.34 -5.63 11.08
C GLU A 31 -9.55 -6.33 9.96
N LYS A 32 -9.91 -6.11 8.69
CA LYS A 32 -9.18 -6.64 7.52
C LYS A 32 -7.73 -6.19 7.47
N MET A 33 -7.45 -4.95 7.90
CA MET A 33 -6.12 -4.36 7.93
C MET A 33 -5.38 -4.55 9.26
N HIS A 34 -5.97 -5.29 10.20
CA HIS A 34 -5.40 -5.50 11.52
C HIS A 34 -4.94 -4.20 12.19
N VAL A 35 -5.76 -3.12 12.06
CA VAL A 35 -5.48 -1.84 12.69
C VAL A 35 -5.66 -1.96 14.19
N LYS A 36 -4.62 -1.67 14.95
CA LYS A 36 -4.68 -1.65 16.43
C LYS A 36 -5.03 -0.24 16.89
N THR A 37 -6.27 -0.04 17.29
CA THR A 37 -6.76 1.22 17.84
C THR A 37 -7.68 0.96 19.02
N PRO A 38 -7.66 1.79 20.09
CA PRO A 38 -8.59 1.65 21.23
C PRO A 38 -10.05 1.82 20.81
N THR A 39 -10.34 2.77 19.93
CA THR A 39 -11.68 3.06 19.39
C THR A 39 -11.59 3.57 17.96
N LEU A 40 -12.71 3.54 17.23
CA LEU A 40 -12.78 4.13 15.87
C LEU A 40 -12.69 5.67 15.88
N ASP A 41 -12.95 6.30 17.03
CA ASP A 41 -12.89 7.75 17.20
C ASP A 41 -11.51 8.23 17.68
N THR A 42 -10.53 7.32 17.84
CA THR A 42 -9.14 7.65 18.21
C THR A 42 -8.48 8.52 17.14
N ALA A 43 -7.82 9.59 17.56
CA ALA A 43 -7.10 10.45 16.64
C ALA A 43 -5.91 9.69 16.00
N ILE A 44 -5.81 9.72 14.68
CA ILE A 44 -4.79 8.97 13.92
C ILE A 44 -3.36 9.35 14.35
N SER A 45 -3.14 10.62 14.71
CA SER A 45 -1.84 11.13 15.19
C SER A 45 -1.34 10.50 16.49
N THR A 46 -2.23 9.84 17.25
CA THR A 46 -1.86 9.14 18.50
C THR A 46 -1.50 7.68 18.27
N LEU A 47 -1.71 7.16 17.08
CA LEU A 47 -1.35 5.79 16.71
C LEU A 47 0.13 5.70 16.35
N SER A 48 0.71 4.49 16.49
CA SER A 48 2.06 4.22 15.95
C SER A 48 2.10 4.39 14.44
N GLY A 49 3.26 4.71 13.87
CA GLY A 49 3.43 4.93 12.42
C GLY A 49 2.89 3.78 11.58
N GLY A 50 3.14 2.53 11.97
CA GLY A 50 2.60 1.35 11.29
C GLY A 50 1.06 1.29 11.35
N ASN A 51 0.42 1.67 12.46
CA ASN A 51 -1.04 1.74 12.53
C ASN A 51 -1.61 2.93 11.74
N GLN A 52 -0.91 4.06 11.69
CA GLN A 52 -1.29 5.18 10.82
C GLN A 52 -1.31 4.76 9.35
N GLN A 53 -0.28 4.03 8.92
CA GLN A 53 -0.19 3.51 7.56
C GLN A 53 -1.29 2.50 7.25
N LYS A 54 -1.62 1.61 8.19
CA LYS A 54 -2.75 0.68 8.06
C LYS A 54 -4.10 1.38 7.94
N VAL A 55 -4.32 2.46 8.70
CA VAL A 55 -5.54 3.29 8.57
C VAL A 55 -5.61 3.93 7.20
N LEU A 56 -4.48 4.40 6.65
CA LEU A 56 -4.41 4.96 5.32
C LEU A 56 -4.78 3.93 4.24
N LEU A 57 -4.23 2.71 4.33
CA LEU A 57 -4.57 1.60 3.42
C LEU A 57 -6.04 1.19 3.58
N ALA A 58 -6.53 1.09 4.82
CA ALA A 58 -7.92 0.76 5.10
C ALA A 58 -8.90 1.76 4.47
N ARG A 59 -8.55 3.06 4.49
CA ARG A 59 -9.35 4.12 3.86
C ARG A 59 -9.50 3.91 2.36
N TRP A 60 -8.40 3.59 1.66
CA TRP A 60 -8.44 3.34 0.21
C TRP A 60 -9.12 2.03 -0.13
N LEU A 61 -8.98 1.01 0.72
CA LEU A 61 -9.66 -0.28 0.53
C LEU A 61 -11.19 -0.15 0.59
N LEU A 62 -11.73 0.82 1.34
CA LEU A 62 -13.17 1.12 1.37
C LEU A 62 -13.72 1.59 0.01
N CYS A 63 -12.85 2.04 -0.89
CA CYS A 63 -13.21 2.38 -2.26
C CYS A 63 -13.35 1.14 -3.17
N GLU A 64 -12.99 -0.06 -2.68
CA GLU A 64 -12.96 -1.32 -3.44
C GLU A 64 -12.21 -1.16 -4.78
N PRO A 65 -10.94 -0.75 -4.76
CA PRO A 65 -10.19 -0.49 -5.98
C PRO A 65 -9.78 -1.80 -6.66
N ASP A 66 -9.76 -1.82 -7.98
CA ASP A 66 -9.13 -2.88 -8.78
C ASP A 66 -7.60 -2.72 -8.82
N ILE A 67 -7.12 -1.48 -8.70
CA ILE A 67 -5.69 -1.14 -8.72
C ILE A 67 -5.38 -0.21 -7.55
N MET A 68 -4.33 -0.52 -6.79
CA MET A 68 -3.77 0.34 -5.73
C MET A 68 -2.37 0.81 -6.10
N ILE A 69 -2.16 2.12 -6.03
CA ILE A 69 -0.82 2.72 -6.17
C ILE A 69 -0.36 3.14 -4.78
N LEU A 70 0.76 2.58 -4.34
CA LEU A 70 1.35 2.78 -3.03
C LEU A 70 2.72 3.44 -3.19
N ASP A 71 2.82 4.68 -2.76
CA ASP A 71 4.05 5.47 -2.81
C ASP A 71 4.74 5.43 -1.45
N GLU A 72 5.94 4.84 -1.39
CA GLU A 72 6.75 4.64 -0.18
C GLU A 72 5.93 4.06 1.00
N PRO A 73 5.21 2.93 0.83
CA PRO A 73 4.23 2.47 1.82
C PRO A 73 4.84 2.07 3.17
N THR A 74 6.14 1.86 3.23
CA THR A 74 6.84 1.39 4.43
C THR A 74 7.85 2.40 4.97
N ARG A 75 7.88 3.61 4.39
CA ARG A 75 8.85 4.64 4.78
C ARG A 75 8.59 5.13 6.20
N GLY A 76 9.66 5.15 7.00
CA GLY A 76 9.60 5.71 8.36
C GLY A 76 8.88 4.85 9.40
N ILE A 77 8.59 3.58 9.08
CA ILE A 77 8.02 2.63 10.03
C ILE A 77 9.06 1.58 10.46
N ASP A 78 8.84 0.96 11.62
CA ASP A 78 9.72 -0.08 12.14
C ASP A 78 9.64 -1.38 11.33
N VAL A 79 10.68 -2.23 11.46
CA VAL A 79 10.82 -3.48 10.68
C VAL A 79 9.64 -4.43 10.88
N GLY A 80 9.11 -4.52 12.11
CA GLY A 80 7.96 -5.38 12.40
C GLY A 80 6.70 -4.90 11.70
N ALA A 81 6.46 -3.59 11.70
CA ALA A 81 5.33 -2.99 11.00
C ALA A 81 5.47 -3.07 9.48
N LYS A 82 6.69 -2.95 8.91
CA LYS A 82 6.94 -3.20 7.48
C LYS A 82 6.45 -4.59 7.07
N PHE A 83 6.82 -5.62 7.83
CA PHE A 83 6.43 -6.99 7.53
C PHE A 83 4.90 -7.20 7.56
N GLU A 84 4.19 -6.52 8.45
CA GLU A 84 2.73 -6.54 8.47
C GLU A 84 2.13 -5.88 7.21
N ILE A 85 2.72 -4.77 6.73
CA ILE A 85 2.31 -4.12 5.47
C ILE A 85 2.54 -5.05 4.27
N TYR A 86 3.70 -5.71 4.19
CA TYR A 86 3.98 -6.67 3.10
C TYR A 86 2.96 -7.80 3.07
N LYS A 87 2.65 -8.40 4.22
CA LYS A 87 1.61 -9.44 4.31
C LYS A 87 0.27 -8.95 3.77
N MET A 88 -0.14 -7.75 4.17
CA MET A 88 -1.39 -7.16 3.67
C MET A 88 -1.38 -6.96 2.16
N MET A 89 -0.29 -6.45 1.59
CA MET A 89 -0.15 -6.28 0.13
C MET A 89 -0.31 -7.62 -0.59
N VAL A 90 0.36 -8.68 -0.10
CA VAL A 90 0.23 -10.03 -0.65
C VAL A 90 -1.22 -10.56 -0.55
N GLU A 91 -1.90 -10.33 0.58
CA GLU A 91 -3.30 -10.74 0.74
C GLU A 91 -4.25 -9.99 -0.20
N LEU A 92 -4.02 -8.70 -0.43
CA LEU A 92 -4.79 -7.90 -1.37
C LEU A 92 -4.56 -8.36 -2.82
N ALA A 93 -3.31 -8.64 -3.20
CA ALA A 93 -2.96 -9.17 -4.51
C ALA A 93 -3.63 -10.54 -4.75
N LYS A 94 -3.63 -11.43 -3.75
CA LYS A 94 -4.34 -12.72 -3.81
C LYS A 94 -5.86 -12.58 -3.98
N LYS A 95 -6.44 -11.46 -3.57
CA LYS A 95 -7.86 -11.13 -3.77
C LYS A 95 -8.15 -10.50 -5.14
N GLY A 96 -7.12 -10.35 -5.98
CA GLY A 96 -7.24 -9.84 -7.35
C GLY A 96 -6.99 -8.34 -7.49
N ILE A 97 -6.58 -7.64 -6.43
CA ILE A 97 -6.21 -6.22 -6.52
C ILE A 97 -4.81 -6.11 -7.12
N ALA A 98 -4.65 -5.41 -8.22
CA ALA A 98 -3.35 -5.10 -8.78
C ALA A 98 -2.65 -4.03 -7.92
N ILE A 99 -1.38 -4.27 -7.54
CA ILE A 99 -0.62 -3.35 -6.71
C ILE A 99 0.55 -2.79 -7.50
N ILE A 100 0.64 -1.46 -7.55
CA ILE A 100 1.80 -0.72 -8.03
C ILE A 100 2.48 -0.12 -6.80
N MET A 101 3.63 -0.67 -6.43
CA MET A 101 4.44 -0.18 -5.32
C MET A 101 5.58 0.67 -5.85
N ILE A 102 5.70 1.89 -5.35
CA ILE A 102 6.84 2.78 -5.59
C ILE A 102 7.67 2.76 -4.31
N SER A 103 8.94 2.42 -4.41
CA SER A 103 9.86 2.39 -3.28
C SER A 103 11.29 2.69 -3.70
N SER A 104 12.01 3.39 -2.84
CA SER A 104 13.45 3.62 -2.95
C SER A 104 14.27 2.51 -2.27
N GLU A 105 13.64 1.61 -1.54
CA GLU A 105 14.29 0.50 -0.85
C GLU A 105 14.42 -0.72 -1.79
N LEU A 106 15.58 -0.91 -2.42
CA LEU A 106 15.79 -1.98 -3.39
C LEU A 106 15.48 -3.40 -2.86
N PRO A 107 15.83 -3.75 -1.61
CA PRO A 107 15.46 -5.06 -1.06
C PRO A 107 13.95 -5.28 -1.00
N GLU A 108 13.18 -4.23 -0.69
CA GLU A 108 11.72 -4.26 -0.66
C GLU A 108 11.17 -4.50 -2.07
N VAL A 109 11.62 -3.71 -3.04
CA VAL A 109 11.21 -3.86 -4.44
C VAL A 109 11.49 -5.27 -4.95
N MET A 110 12.70 -5.79 -4.73
CA MET A 110 13.09 -7.12 -5.19
C MET A 110 12.31 -8.25 -4.49
N GLY A 111 12.01 -8.08 -3.19
CA GLY A 111 11.33 -9.12 -2.41
C GLY A 111 9.81 -9.18 -2.61
N MET A 112 9.21 -8.07 -3.07
CA MET A 112 7.76 -7.94 -3.13
C MET A 112 7.17 -7.93 -4.54
N SER A 113 8.00 -7.73 -5.58
CA SER A 113 7.49 -7.46 -6.93
C SER A 113 7.51 -8.69 -7.83
N ASP A 114 6.47 -8.86 -8.64
CA ASP A 114 6.42 -9.78 -9.78
C ASP A 114 7.00 -9.15 -11.05
N ARG A 115 7.08 -7.83 -11.09
CA ARG A 115 7.72 -7.06 -12.17
C ARG A 115 8.31 -5.80 -11.58
N ILE A 116 9.52 -5.44 -11.99
CA ILE A 116 10.19 -4.22 -11.57
C ILE A 116 10.37 -3.32 -12.80
N MET A 117 10.00 -2.05 -12.65
CA MET A 117 10.29 -0.99 -13.60
C MET A 117 11.15 0.06 -12.91
N VAL A 118 12.31 0.34 -13.50
CA VAL A 118 13.19 1.41 -13.01
C VAL A 118 12.91 2.67 -13.82
N VAL A 119 12.68 3.76 -13.09
CA VAL A 119 12.40 5.08 -13.70
C VAL A 119 13.52 6.04 -13.36
N SER A 120 14.10 6.67 -14.37
CA SER A 120 15.11 7.72 -14.21
C SER A 120 14.77 8.90 -15.14
N LYS A 121 14.84 10.12 -14.63
CA LYS A 121 14.57 11.37 -15.37
C LYS A 121 13.27 11.32 -16.21
N GLY A 122 12.20 10.70 -15.66
CA GLY A 122 10.90 10.58 -16.32
C GLY A 122 10.80 9.53 -17.42
N ARG A 123 11.77 8.64 -17.53
CA ARG A 123 11.79 7.53 -18.52
C ARG A 123 11.99 6.19 -17.82
N ILE A 124 11.44 5.13 -18.41
CA ILE A 124 11.70 3.75 -17.97
C ILE A 124 13.06 3.36 -18.54
N THR A 125 14.03 3.10 -17.66
CA THR A 125 15.41 2.75 -18.00
C THR A 125 15.73 1.27 -17.79
N GLY A 126 14.83 0.53 -17.12
CA GLY A 126 14.96 -0.91 -16.93
C GLY A 126 13.61 -1.54 -16.65
N THR A 127 13.40 -2.75 -17.14
CA THR A 127 12.23 -3.58 -16.83
C THR A 127 12.71 -5.01 -16.58
N TYR A 128 12.26 -5.59 -15.48
CA TYR A 128 12.64 -6.92 -15.03
C TYR A 128 11.41 -7.74 -14.71
N THR A 129 11.37 -8.97 -15.19
CA THR A 129 10.25 -9.91 -15.01
C THR A 129 10.41 -10.76 -13.76
N LYS A 130 9.34 -11.42 -13.34
CA LYS A 130 9.36 -12.39 -12.24
C LYS A 130 10.39 -13.50 -12.46
N ASP A 131 10.45 -14.05 -13.67
CA ASP A 131 11.37 -15.14 -13.99
C ASP A 131 12.84 -14.71 -13.83
N GLU A 132 13.19 -13.48 -14.22
CA GLU A 132 14.53 -12.93 -14.03
C GLU A 132 14.86 -12.68 -12.57
N ILE A 133 13.87 -12.24 -11.78
CA ILE A 133 14.00 -12.01 -10.34
C ILE A 133 14.23 -13.35 -9.63
N ASP A 134 13.40 -14.35 -9.89
CA ASP A 134 13.45 -15.67 -9.26
C ASP A 134 14.70 -16.47 -9.69
N ALA A 135 15.18 -16.26 -10.92
CA ALA A 135 16.45 -16.83 -11.38
C ALA A 135 17.69 -16.19 -10.72
N GLY A 136 17.50 -15.12 -9.91
CA GLY A 136 18.61 -14.38 -9.28
C GLY A 136 19.48 -13.60 -10.26
N SER A 137 19.02 -13.41 -11.48
CA SER A 137 19.72 -12.62 -12.51
C SER A 137 19.59 -11.11 -12.29
N VAL A 138 18.59 -10.68 -11.51
CA VAL A 138 18.37 -9.28 -11.11
C VAL A 138 19.03 -9.03 -9.76
N THR A 139 19.99 -8.12 -9.74
CA THR A 139 20.69 -7.71 -8.53
C THR A 139 20.40 -6.24 -8.22
N GLN A 140 20.68 -5.81 -6.98
CA GLN A 140 20.60 -4.39 -6.62
C GLN A 140 21.48 -3.51 -7.54
N ASN A 141 22.63 -4.03 -7.95
CA ASN A 141 23.53 -3.32 -8.86
C ASN A 141 22.91 -3.12 -10.26
N ASN A 142 22.15 -4.11 -10.76
CA ASN A 142 21.42 -3.95 -12.02
C ASN A 142 20.38 -2.83 -11.92
N LEU A 143 19.60 -2.80 -10.82
CA LEU A 143 18.60 -1.76 -10.59
C LEU A 143 19.25 -0.38 -10.46
N LEU A 144 20.32 -0.27 -9.66
CA LEU A 144 21.08 0.97 -9.52
C LEU A 144 21.67 1.45 -10.85
N SER A 145 22.28 0.55 -11.61
CA SER A 145 22.83 0.89 -12.93
C SER A 145 21.75 1.45 -13.87
N SER A 146 20.55 0.82 -13.86
CA SER A 146 19.42 1.34 -14.64
C SER A 146 18.94 2.71 -14.14
N ALA A 147 18.94 2.93 -12.82
CA ALA A 147 18.51 4.21 -12.21
C ALA A 147 19.51 5.35 -12.50
N LEU A 148 20.79 5.03 -12.65
CA LEU A 148 21.87 6.00 -12.89
C LEU A 148 22.18 6.22 -14.38
N GLN A 149 21.51 5.51 -15.30
CA GLN A 149 21.69 5.73 -16.72
C GLN A 149 21.39 7.19 -17.09
N GLU A 150 22.36 7.85 -17.66
CA GLU A 150 22.16 9.14 -18.33
C GLU A 150 21.44 8.90 -19.65
N VAL A 151 20.23 9.44 -19.76
CA VAL A 151 19.40 9.38 -20.97
C VAL A 151 19.58 10.67 -21.73
#